data_bfdb195046af4e078446a7ca65813262
#
_entry.id   bfdb195046af4e078446a7ca65813262
#
_cell.length_a   1.000
_cell.length_b   1.000
_cell.length_c   1.000
_cell.angle_alpha   90.00
_cell.angle_beta   90.00
_cell.angle_gamma   90.00
#
_symmetry.space_group_name_H-M   'P 1'
#
loop_
_entity.id
_entity.type
_entity.pdbx_description
1 polymer ?
#
loop_
_entity_poly.entity_id
_entity_poly.type
_entity_poly.pdbx_seq_one_letter_code
_entity_poly.pdbx_strand_id
1 'polypeptide(L)'
;IDETFKSPYYDENDQYSVPYMWSTVGILYDGDKVTDEVDDMSIMWNEKYSGKIFMLDSVRDTMGMTLKKLGYSVNTENDSELAHAKEELLKQRPLILGYVTDEVKDKIISGEGYLGLVYSGEAGKAMEEKDSLKYAIPNNGTIYCVDAMVVPKSAENKDGAEAFINFMQRPDIAARNAQETCYGITNTQGRDQLPDEVKNNKGLYPDNDVLERSEMLQSEGNINQKYLEIWNEITASH
;
A
#
# COMPACT_ATOMS: atom_id res chain seq x y z
N ILE A 1 11.30 -11.37 -14.24
CA ILE A 1 10.07 -11.04 -13.48
C ILE A 1 9.64 -12.28 -12.72
N ASP A 2 9.29 -12.13 -11.45
CA ASP A 2 8.71 -13.18 -10.62
C ASP A 2 7.36 -13.64 -11.19
N GLU A 3 7.08 -14.94 -11.12
CA GLU A 3 5.83 -15.51 -11.67
C GLU A 3 4.58 -14.91 -11.05
N THR A 4 4.65 -14.47 -9.79
CA THR A 4 3.55 -13.83 -9.06
C THR A 4 3.06 -12.54 -9.75
N PHE A 5 3.94 -11.86 -10.49
CA PHE A 5 3.62 -10.58 -11.15
C PHE A 5 3.41 -10.69 -12.65
N LYS A 6 3.40 -11.91 -13.20
CA LYS A 6 3.11 -12.17 -14.61
C LYS A 6 1.61 -12.32 -14.84
N SER A 7 1.20 -11.97 -16.04
CA SER A 7 -0.19 -12.08 -16.50
C SER A 7 -1.20 -11.50 -15.50
N PRO A 8 -1.03 -10.24 -15.06
CA PRO A 8 -1.95 -9.60 -14.14
C PRO A 8 -3.33 -9.44 -14.81
N TYR A 9 -4.39 -9.31 -14.01
CA TYR A 9 -5.76 -9.21 -14.53
C TYR A 9 -5.95 -8.10 -15.57
N TYR A 10 -5.15 -7.03 -15.53
CA TYR A 10 -5.21 -5.90 -16.47
C TYR A 10 -4.34 -6.10 -17.73
N ASP A 11 -3.52 -7.17 -17.78
CA ASP A 11 -2.66 -7.51 -18.91
C ASP A 11 -2.36 -9.02 -18.94
N GLU A 12 -3.40 -9.83 -19.13
CA GLU A 12 -3.39 -11.30 -19.01
C GLU A 12 -2.32 -12.02 -19.86
N ASN A 13 -1.76 -11.36 -20.86
CA ASN A 13 -0.75 -11.94 -21.75
C ASN A 13 0.58 -11.20 -21.74
N ASP A 14 0.81 -10.30 -20.77
CA ASP A 14 2.02 -9.48 -20.62
C ASP A 14 2.38 -8.70 -21.91
N GLN A 15 1.36 -8.17 -22.61
CA GLN A 15 1.54 -7.54 -23.94
C GLN A 15 1.78 -6.03 -23.87
N TYR A 16 1.33 -5.37 -22.80
CA TYR A 16 1.23 -3.92 -22.74
C TYR A 16 2.05 -3.30 -21.62
N SER A 17 2.43 -4.08 -20.63
CA SER A 17 3.07 -3.58 -19.42
C SER A 17 4.22 -4.49 -18.95
N VAL A 18 5.17 -3.89 -18.25
CA VAL A 18 6.27 -4.60 -17.58
C VAL A 18 6.22 -4.24 -16.10
N PRO A 19 5.90 -5.18 -15.20
CA PRO A 19 5.93 -4.95 -13.76
C PRO A 19 7.31 -4.44 -13.31
N TYR A 20 7.33 -3.39 -12.51
CA TYR A 20 8.57 -2.71 -12.10
C TYR A 20 8.82 -2.83 -10.60
N MET A 21 7.94 -2.25 -9.81
CA MET A 21 7.97 -2.30 -8.35
C MET A 21 6.62 -2.70 -7.80
N TRP A 22 6.58 -3.02 -6.52
CA TRP A 22 5.33 -3.31 -5.84
C TRP A 22 5.38 -2.88 -4.38
N SER A 23 4.23 -2.70 -3.79
CA SER A 23 4.08 -2.28 -2.40
C SER A 23 2.84 -2.89 -1.77
N THR A 24 2.82 -2.86 -0.44
CA THR A 24 1.64 -3.13 0.38
C THR A 24 1.18 -1.87 1.08
N VAL A 25 -0.09 -1.79 1.43
CA VAL A 25 -0.63 -0.77 2.33
C VAL A 25 -0.64 -1.34 3.75
N GLY A 26 -0.06 -0.63 4.70
CA GLY A 26 0.03 -1.11 6.07
C GLY A 26 0.15 0.02 7.08
N ILE A 27 0.46 -0.34 8.31
CA ILE A 27 0.47 0.58 9.44
C ILE A 27 1.90 0.92 9.82
N LEU A 28 2.32 2.16 9.59
CA LEU A 28 3.53 2.75 10.17
C LEU A 28 3.22 3.23 11.59
N TYR A 29 4.04 2.87 12.55
CA TYR A 29 3.83 3.29 13.94
C TYR A 29 5.12 3.52 14.70
N ASP A 30 5.06 4.40 15.70
CA ASP A 30 6.17 4.64 16.63
C ASP A 30 6.12 3.63 17.79
N GLY A 31 7.04 2.67 17.79
CA GLY A 31 7.11 1.60 18.78
C GLY A 31 7.41 2.08 20.22
N ASP A 32 7.91 3.32 20.40
CA ASP A 32 8.06 3.94 21.72
C ASP A 32 6.75 4.52 22.26
N LYS A 33 5.76 4.73 21.39
CA LYS A 33 4.46 5.36 21.71
C LYS A 33 3.31 4.37 21.67
N VAL A 34 3.35 3.43 20.73
CA VAL A 34 2.33 2.40 20.54
C VAL A 34 2.78 1.13 21.25
N THR A 35 2.16 0.85 22.39
CA THR A 35 2.52 -0.30 23.26
C THR A 35 1.62 -1.51 23.06
N ASP A 36 0.51 -1.34 22.33
CA ASP A 36 -0.38 -2.44 21.95
C ASP A 36 0.19 -3.17 20.73
N GLU A 37 -0.20 -4.42 20.55
CA GLU A 37 0.16 -5.19 19.36
C GLU A 37 -0.47 -4.58 18.11
N VAL A 38 0.31 -4.46 17.05
CA VAL A 38 -0.11 -3.88 15.76
C VAL A 38 -0.11 -5.00 14.72
N ASP A 39 -1.12 -5.84 14.77
CA ASP A 39 -1.30 -7.01 13.90
C ASP A 39 -2.66 -7.01 13.16
N ASP A 40 -3.54 -6.06 13.48
CA ASP A 40 -4.86 -5.91 12.90
C ASP A 40 -5.20 -4.43 12.67
N MET A 41 -5.99 -4.16 11.63
CA MET A 41 -6.45 -2.79 11.32
C MET A 41 -7.25 -2.13 12.45
N SER A 42 -7.80 -2.89 13.40
CA SER A 42 -8.59 -2.36 14.51
C SER A 42 -7.81 -1.41 15.41
N ILE A 43 -6.48 -1.49 15.42
CA ILE A 43 -5.62 -0.54 16.15
C ILE A 43 -5.87 0.92 15.71
N MET A 44 -6.23 1.13 14.43
CA MET A 44 -6.54 2.44 13.86
C MET A 44 -7.90 3.00 14.36
N TRP A 45 -8.66 2.22 15.13
CA TRP A 45 -9.91 2.61 15.84
C TRP A 45 -9.75 2.63 17.36
N ASN A 46 -8.53 2.44 17.86
CA ASN A 46 -8.29 2.40 19.30
C ASN A 46 -8.30 3.82 19.90
N GLU A 47 -9.28 4.10 20.75
CA GLU A 47 -9.45 5.40 21.43
C GLU A 47 -8.22 5.86 22.24
N LYS A 48 -7.38 4.89 22.68
CA LYS A 48 -6.09 5.19 23.35
C LYS A 48 -5.19 6.09 22.52
N TYR A 49 -5.28 5.99 21.19
CA TYR A 49 -4.48 6.76 20.23
C TYR A 49 -5.26 7.88 19.56
N SER A 50 -6.42 8.27 20.11
CA SER A 50 -7.21 9.37 19.58
C SER A 50 -6.39 10.66 19.45
N GLY A 51 -6.52 11.34 18.29
CA GLY A 51 -5.73 12.52 17.96
C GLY A 51 -4.26 12.22 17.62
N LYS A 52 -3.92 10.94 17.35
CA LYS A 52 -2.56 10.51 16.98
C LYS A 52 -2.54 9.56 15.78
N ILE A 53 -3.63 9.47 15.05
CA ILE A 53 -3.81 8.57 13.91
C ILE A 53 -3.94 9.39 12.64
N PHE A 54 -3.22 9.00 11.59
CA PHE A 54 -3.37 9.51 10.23
C PHE A 54 -3.84 8.41 9.29
N MET A 55 -4.77 8.74 8.41
CA MET A 55 -5.22 7.85 7.34
C MET A 55 -4.79 8.41 5.98
N LEU A 56 -4.67 7.55 4.98
CA LEU A 56 -4.42 7.99 3.61
C LEU A 56 -5.61 8.77 3.04
N ASP A 57 -5.35 9.92 2.44
CA ASP A 57 -6.33 10.61 1.59
C ASP A 57 -6.39 9.93 0.21
N SER A 58 -6.78 8.67 0.25
CA SER A 58 -7.00 7.83 -0.91
C SER A 58 -8.28 7.03 -0.69
N VAL A 59 -9.27 7.31 -1.54
CA VAL A 59 -10.60 6.69 -1.46
C VAL A 59 -10.50 5.17 -1.42
N ARG A 60 -9.77 4.60 -2.39
CA ARG A 60 -9.72 3.16 -2.57
C ARG A 60 -8.87 2.46 -1.51
N ASP A 61 -7.75 3.08 -1.09
CA ASP A 61 -6.89 2.47 -0.07
C ASP A 61 -7.55 2.53 1.31
N THR A 62 -8.04 3.69 1.73
CA THR A 62 -8.64 3.83 3.07
C THR A 62 -9.94 3.03 3.20
N MET A 63 -10.84 3.08 2.23
CA MET A 63 -12.03 2.25 2.23
C MET A 63 -11.68 0.76 2.09
N GLY A 64 -10.74 0.42 1.21
CA GLY A 64 -10.32 -0.96 1.00
C GLY A 64 -9.72 -1.60 2.25
N MET A 65 -8.84 -0.90 2.97
CA MET A 65 -8.29 -1.38 4.24
C MET A 65 -9.35 -1.48 5.34
N THR A 66 -10.37 -0.62 5.31
CA THR A 66 -11.52 -0.73 6.21
C THR A 66 -12.37 -1.98 5.86
N LEU A 67 -12.57 -2.25 4.58
CA LEU A 67 -13.25 -3.48 4.12
C LEU A 67 -12.47 -4.74 4.55
N LYS A 68 -11.14 -4.74 4.44
CA LYS A 68 -10.29 -5.85 4.95
C LYS A 68 -10.47 -6.05 6.45
N LYS A 69 -10.50 -4.97 7.25
CA LYS A 69 -10.83 -5.04 8.69
C LYS A 69 -12.16 -5.75 8.94
N LEU A 70 -13.14 -5.55 8.08
CA LEU A 70 -14.47 -6.15 8.19
C LEU A 70 -14.56 -7.56 7.58
N GLY A 71 -13.48 -8.06 6.97
CA GLY A 71 -13.44 -9.37 6.31
C GLY A 71 -14.06 -9.38 4.91
N TYR A 72 -14.20 -8.22 4.27
CA TYR A 72 -14.74 -8.08 2.93
C TYR A 72 -13.63 -7.90 1.88
N SER A 73 -13.97 -8.11 0.61
CA SER A 73 -13.08 -7.80 -0.52
C SER A 73 -12.91 -6.28 -0.66
N VAL A 74 -11.69 -5.85 -0.98
CA VAL A 74 -11.38 -4.43 -1.30
C VAL A 74 -12.05 -3.97 -2.59
N ASN A 75 -12.56 -4.91 -3.38
CA ASN A 75 -13.23 -4.68 -4.66
C ASN A 75 -14.73 -4.98 -4.61
N THR A 76 -15.32 -5.06 -3.42
CA THR A 76 -16.75 -5.32 -3.30
C THR A 76 -17.59 -4.21 -3.94
N GLU A 77 -18.64 -4.58 -4.64
CA GLU A 77 -19.70 -3.68 -5.11
C GLU A 77 -21.01 -3.84 -4.31
N ASN A 78 -20.98 -4.65 -3.25
CA ASN A 78 -22.14 -4.91 -2.40
C ASN A 78 -22.44 -3.68 -1.54
N ASP A 79 -23.63 -3.09 -1.75
CA ASP A 79 -24.03 -1.86 -1.07
C ASP A 79 -24.11 -2.01 0.46
N SER A 80 -24.41 -3.21 0.99
CA SER A 80 -24.41 -3.45 2.44
C SER A 80 -23.00 -3.46 3.02
N GLU A 81 -22.02 -4.07 2.34
CA GLU A 81 -20.63 -4.10 2.77
C GLU A 81 -20.01 -2.70 2.72
N LEU A 82 -20.31 -1.95 1.66
CA LEU A 82 -19.90 -0.55 1.53
C LEU A 82 -20.54 0.34 2.61
N ALA A 83 -21.80 0.11 2.97
CA ALA A 83 -22.45 0.82 4.06
C ALA A 83 -21.79 0.51 5.41
N HIS A 84 -21.40 -0.74 5.68
CA HIS A 84 -20.66 -1.10 6.89
C HIS A 84 -19.30 -0.42 6.93
N ALA A 85 -18.56 -0.37 5.82
CA ALA A 85 -17.27 0.32 5.77
C ALA A 85 -17.43 1.82 6.03
N LYS A 86 -18.46 2.47 5.48
CA LYS A 86 -18.81 3.86 5.75
C LYS A 86 -19.08 4.08 7.25
N GLU A 87 -19.91 3.25 7.87
CA GLU A 87 -20.22 3.36 9.30
C GLU A 87 -18.96 3.25 10.17
N GLU A 88 -18.05 2.34 9.84
CA GLU A 88 -16.77 2.19 10.54
C GLU A 88 -15.89 3.43 10.39
N LEU A 89 -15.77 3.99 9.19
CA LEU A 89 -14.98 5.21 8.95
C LEU A 89 -15.60 6.44 9.65
N LEU A 90 -16.92 6.53 9.73
CA LEU A 90 -17.60 7.58 10.51
C LEU A 90 -17.35 7.43 12.02
N LYS A 91 -17.25 6.20 12.55
CA LYS A 91 -16.84 5.96 13.94
C LYS A 91 -15.36 6.30 14.17
N GLN A 92 -14.50 6.08 13.19
CA GLN A 92 -13.08 6.41 13.27
C GLN A 92 -12.82 7.92 13.19
N ARG A 93 -13.67 8.66 12.45
CA ARG A 93 -13.45 10.06 12.12
C ARG A 93 -13.06 10.95 13.31
N PRO A 94 -13.69 10.87 14.50
CA PRO A 94 -13.30 11.65 15.66
C PRO A 94 -11.95 11.25 16.29
N LEU A 95 -11.40 10.10 15.93
CA LEU A 95 -10.13 9.58 16.48
C LEU A 95 -8.92 10.01 15.67
N ILE A 96 -9.08 10.30 14.38
CA ILE A 96 -7.97 10.64 13.50
C ILE A 96 -7.64 12.13 13.53
N LEU A 97 -6.36 12.44 13.31
CA LEU A 97 -5.90 13.81 13.06
C LEU A 97 -6.33 14.31 11.69
N GLY A 98 -6.31 13.42 10.69
CA GLY A 98 -6.73 13.76 9.34
C GLY A 98 -6.45 12.67 8.33
N TYR A 99 -6.95 12.93 7.13
CA TYR A 99 -6.59 12.24 5.91
C TYR A 99 -5.49 13.05 5.23
N VAL A 100 -4.36 12.42 4.92
CA VAL A 100 -3.21 13.05 4.26
C VAL A 100 -2.60 12.08 3.24
N THR A 101 -1.91 12.59 2.26
CA THR A 101 -1.28 11.80 1.19
C THR A 101 0.13 11.36 1.59
N ASP A 102 1.14 11.88 0.91
CA ASP A 102 2.54 11.47 1.08
C ASP A 102 3.14 11.95 2.42
N GLU A 103 2.51 12.90 3.10
CA GLU A 103 3.01 13.48 4.35
C GLU A 103 2.80 12.58 5.58
N VAL A 104 2.08 11.45 5.48
CA VAL A 104 1.83 10.58 6.64
C VAL A 104 3.15 10.20 7.32
N LYS A 105 4.16 9.79 6.54
CA LYS A 105 5.47 9.41 7.10
C LYS A 105 6.13 10.55 7.87
N ASP A 106 6.13 11.75 7.32
CA ASP A 106 6.78 12.93 7.94
C ASP A 106 6.11 13.30 9.26
N LYS A 107 4.77 13.15 9.32
CA LYS A 107 3.98 13.38 10.54
C LYS A 107 4.25 12.33 11.63
N ILE A 108 4.53 11.09 11.26
CA ILE A 108 4.93 10.05 12.22
C ILE A 108 6.38 10.25 12.66
N ILE A 109 7.30 10.57 11.74
CA ILE A 109 8.69 10.88 12.05
C ILE A 109 8.80 12.03 13.04
N SER A 110 8.05 13.12 12.81
CA SER A 110 8.04 14.32 13.68
C SER A 110 7.36 14.09 15.03
N GLY A 111 6.59 12.99 15.20
CA GLY A 111 5.83 12.70 16.43
C GLY A 111 4.50 13.44 16.53
N GLU A 112 4.03 14.07 15.45
CA GLU A 112 2.69 14.64 15.37
C GLU A 112 1.63 13.53 15.51
N GLY A 113 1.84 12.41 14.77
CA GLY A 113 1.08 11.16 14.90
C GLY A 113 1.89 10.02 15.51
N TYR A 114 1.22 8.96 15.91
CA TYR A 114 1.82 7.71 16.40
C TYR A 114 1.52 6.52 15.52
N LEU A 115 0.44 6.57 14.73
CA LEU A 115 -0.04 5.54 13.82
C LEU A 115 -0.42 6.20 12.49
N GLY A 116 -0.04 5.58 11.40
CA GLY A 116 -0.39 6.07 10.08
C GLY A 116 -0.56 4.95 9.06
N LEU A 117 -1.59 5.03 8.23
CA LEU A 117 -1.75 4.16 7.08
C LEU A 117 -0.83 4.65 5.95
N VAL A 118 0.08 3.81 5.47
CA VAL A 118 1.09 4.18 4.46
C VAL A 118 1.42 3.02 3.52
N TYR A 119 2.08 3.33 2.41
CA TYR A 119 2.69 2.33 1.55
C TYR A 119 4.02 1.82 2.14
N SER A 120 4.34 0.56 1.87
CA SER A 120 5.54 -0.09 2.44
C SER A 120 6.85 0.63 2.13
N GLY A 121 7.00 1.23 0.94
CA GLY A 121 8.19 2.00 0.59
C GLY A 121 8.35 3.28 1.44
N GLU A 122 7.25 4.01 1.65
CA GLU A 122 7.24 5.18 2.54
C GLU A 122 7.56 4.80 3.99
N ALA A 123 7.03 3.66 4.44
CA ALA A 123 7.38 3.13 5.76
C ALA A 123 8.87 2.76 5.84
N GLY A 124 9.42 2.13 4.78
CA GLY A 124 10.84 1.82 4.70
C GLY A 124 11.71 3.06 4.87
N LYS A 125 11.40 4.14 4.14
CA LYS A 125 12.11 5.42 4.26
C LYS A 125 11.98 6.03 5.66
N ALA A 126 10.80 5.99 6.26
CA ALA A 126 10.60 6.49 7.62
C ALA A 126 11.44 5.71 8.66
N MET A 127 11.53 4.39 8.51
CA MET A 127 12.33 3.53 9.40
C MET A 127 13.85 3.75 9.25
N GLU A 128 14.34 4.19 8.06
CA GLU A 128 15.72 4.63 7.88
C GLU A 128 16.03 5.92 8.66
N GLU A 129 15.03 6.79 8.86
CA GLU A 129 15.21 8.09 9.54
C GLU A 129 15.03 8.00 11.06
N LYS A 130 14.23 7.04 11.57
CA LYS A 130 13.90 6.93 12.99
C LYS A 130 13.77 5.48 13.43
N ASP A 131 14.68 5.01 14.25
CA ASP A 131 14.82 3.62 14.71
C ASP A 131 13.58 3.09 15.49
N SER A 132 12.81 3.97 16.14
CA SER A 132 11.61 3.57 16.87
C SER A 132 10.43 3.22 15.97
N LEU A 133 10.50 3.58 14.68
CA LEU A 133 9.41 3.31 13.75
C LEU A 133 9.40 1.85 13.30
N LYS A 134 8.20 1.35 13.15
CA LYS A 134 7.92 -0.01 12.71
C LYS A 134 6.80 -0.01 11.68
N TYR A 135 6.78 -1.02 10.84
CA TYR A 135 5.72 -1.23 9.87
C TYR A 135 5.07 -2.61 10.07
N ALA A 136 3.76 -2.64 10.05
CA ALA A 136 2.98 -3.87 10.18
C ALA A 136 1.97 -4.02 9.04
N ILE A 137 1.89 -5.22 8.50
CA ILE A 137 0.82 -5.63 7.58
C ILE A 137 -0.23 -6.37 8.40
N PRO A 138 -1.51 -5.97 8.35
CA PRO A 138 -2.57 -6.63 9.11
C PRO A 138 -2.72 -8.12 8.75
N ASN A 139 -2.95 -8.96 9.75
CA ASN A 139 -3.13 -10.41 9.58
C ASN A 139 -4.29 -10.78 8.64
N ASN A 140 -5.28 -9.91 8.49
CA ASN A 140 -6.42 -10.11 7.59
C ASN A 140 -6.07 -9.88 6.11
N GLY A 141 -4.81 -9.63 5.80
CA GLY A 141 -4.35 -9.26 4.48
C GLY A 141 -4.40 -7.75 4.23
N THR A 142 -3.94 -7.35 3.09
CA THR A 142 -3.78 -5.95 2.73
C THR A 142 -4.16 -5.69 1.27
N ILE A 143 -4.06 -4.43 0.86
CA ILE A 143 -3.97 -4.04 -0.54
C ILE A 143 -2.50 -4.14 -0.95
N TYR A 144 -2.24 -4.77 -2.09
CA TYR A 144 -0.95 -4.64 -2.75
C TYR A 144 -1.11 -3.95 -4.10
N CYS A 145 -0.11 -3.17 -4.45
CA CYS A 145 -0.06 -2.41 -5.69
C CYS A 145 1.17 -2.85 -6.49
N VAL A 146 1.03 -2.91 -7.81
CA VAL A 146 2.14 -3.17 -8.73
C VAL A 146 2.27 -1.98 -9.67
N ASP A 147 3.42 -1.32 -9.62
CA ASP A 147 3.79 -0.30 -10.59
C ASP A 147 4.34 -0.96 -11.85
N ALA A 148 3.80 -0.60 -12.99
CA ALA A 148 4.21 -1.15 -14.26
C ALA A 148 4.64 -0.06 -15.24
N MET A 149 5.66 -0.34 -16.04
CA MET A 149 6.11 0.52 -17.11
C MET A 149 5.38 0.16 -18.41
N VAL A 150 4.92 1.18 -19.12
CA VAL A 150 4.22 1.05 -20.39
C VAL A 150 4.80 2.01 -21.42
N VAL A 151 4.71 1.66 -22.71
CA VAL A 151 5.07 2.56 -23.82
C VAL A 151 3.78 3.06 -24.48
N PRO A 152 3.45 4.36 -24.38
CA PRO A 152 2.26 4.92 -25.04
C PRO A 152 2.30 4.68 -26.54
N LYS A 153 1.12 4.44 -27.14
CA LYS A 153 0.99 4.22 -28.59
C LYS A 153 1.54 5.40 -29.42
N SER A 154 1.50 6.60 -28.88
CA SER A 154 2.00 7.83 -29.49
C SER A 154 3.49 8.10 -29.24
N ALA A 155 4.24 7.18 -28.61
CA ALA A 155 5.67 7.37 -28.37
C ALA A 155 6.45 7.49 -29.66
N GLU A 156 7.19 8.58 -29.84
CA GLU A 156 8.00 8.84 -31.04
C GLU A 156 9.28 7.97 -31.06
N ASN A 157 9.81 7.60 -29.89
CA ASN A 157 11.01 6.77 -29.76
C ASN A 157 10.69 5.50 -28.97
N LYS A 158 9.98 4.58 -29.61
CA LYS A 158 9.58 3.31 -28.99
C LYS A 158 10.80 2.44 -28.63
N ASP A 159 11.78 2.34 -29.54
CA ASP A 159 12.98 1.52 -29.32
C ASP A 159 13.79 2.03 -28.11
N GLY A 160 13.88 3.35 -27.94
CA GLY A 160 14.52 3.97 -26.77
C GLY A 160 13.77 3.70 -25.48
N ALA A 161 12.44 3.74 -25.51
CA ALA A 161 11.60 3.44 -24.33
C ALA A 161 11.73 1.95 -23.94
N GLU A 162 11.70 1.03 -24.89
CA GLU A 162 11.90 -0.39 -24.64
C GLU A 162 13.32 -0.69 -24.12
N ALA A 163 14.34 -0.03 -24.66
CA ALA A 163 15.71 -0.14 -24.16
C ALA A 163 15.84 0.36 -22.72
N PHE A 164 15.14 1.47 -22.35
CA PHE A 164 15.08 1.97 -20.99
C PHE A 164 14.37 0.99 -20.03
N ILE A 165 13.23 0.46 -20.42
CA ILE A 165 12.51 -0.56 -19.64
C ILE A 165 13.41 -1.78 -19.39
N ASN A 166 14.07 -2.29 -20.43
CA ASN A 166 15.02 -3.41 -20.31
C ASN A 166 16.21 -3.07 -19.38
N PHE A 167 16.71 -1.83 -19.43
CA PHE A 167 17.76 -1.38 -18.51
C PHE A 167 17.28 -1.39 -17.06
N MET A 168 16.07 -0.89 -16.79
CA MET A 168 15.48 -0.86 -15.46
C MET A 168 15.21 -2.27 -14.89
N GLN A 169 15.01 -3.25 -15.78
CA GLN A 169 14.82 -4.66 -15.42
C GLN A 169 16.14 -5.44 -15.23
N ARG A 170 17.28 -4.83 -15.45
CA ARG A 170 18.55 -5.50 -15.13
C ARG A 170 18.62 -5.77 -13.62
N PRO A 171 19.06 -6.98 -13.18
CA PRO A 171 19.07 -7.34 -11.76
C PRO A 171 19.85 -6.37 -10.87
N ASP A 172 21.01 -5.89 -11.34
CA ASP A 172 21.84 -4.92 -10.62
C ASP A 172 21.16 -3.55 -10.48
N ILE A 173 20.42 -3.12 -11.49
CA ILE A 173 19.67 -1.85 -11.48
C ILE A 173 18.41 -1.98 -10.62
N ALA A 174 17.66 -3.06 -10.77
CA ALA A 174 16.48 -3.33 -9.96
C ALA A 174 16.82 -3.38 -8.46
N ALA A 175 17.92 -4.05 -8.09
CA ALA A 175 18.38 -4.11 -6.71
C ALA A 175 18.76 -2.72 -6.16
N ARG A 176 19.44 -1.88 -6.94
CA ARG A 176 19.77 -0.49 -6.54
C ARG A 176 18.52 0.36 -6.37
N ASN A 177 17.55 0.22 -7.28
CA ASN A 177 16.29 0.93 -7.18
C ASN A 177 15.51 0.54 -5.91
N ALA A 178 15.47 -0.76 -5.57
CA ALA A 178 14.82 -1.23 -4.34
C ALA A 178 15.46 -0.61 -3.09
N GLN A 179 16.80 -0.54 -3.04
CA GLN A 179 17.51 0.06 -1.91
C GLN A 179 17.27 1.57 -1.81
N GLU A 180 17.21 2.26 -2.95
CA GLU A 180 16.96 3.71 -2.98
C GLU A 180 15.52 4.07 -2.61
N THR A 181 14.54 3.27 -3.05
CA THR A 181 13.12 3.60 -2.90
C THR A 181 12.44 2.92 -1.72
N CYS A 182 13.06 1.87 -1.14
CA CYS A 182 12.48 0.97 -0.14
C CYS A 182 11.20 0.25 -0.61
N TYR A 183 10.92 0.19 -1.92
CA TYR A 183 9.81 -0.59 -2.48
C TYR A 183 10.26 -2.00 -2.86
N GLY A 184 9.33 -2.94 -2.85
CA GLY A 184 9.57 -4.29 -3.35
C GLY A 184 9.81 -4.28 -4.86
N ILE A 185 10.66 -5.18 -5.35
CA ILE A 185 10.91 -5.34 -6.80
C ILE A 185 10.33 -6.65 -7.31
N THR A 186 9.92 -6.61 -8.57
CA THR A 186 9.33 -7.75 -9.27
C THR A 186 10.38 -8.67 -9.91
N ASN A 187 11.66 -8.29 -9.87
CA ASN A 187 12.77 -9.02 -10.45
C ASN A 187 13.41 -9.97 -9.43
N THR A 188 13.22 -11.28 -9.59
CA THR A 188 13.74 -12.31 -8.68
C THR A 188 15.27 -12.25 -8.56
N GLN A 189 16.00 -12.14 -9.67
CA GLN A 189 17.46 -12.08 -9.65
C GLN A 189 17.98 -10.78 -9.01
N GLY A 190 17.24 -9.69 -9.14
CA GLY A 190 17.52 -8.44 -8.46
C GLY A 190 17.29 -8.57 -6.95
N ARG A 191 16.20 -9.22 -6.53
CA ARG A 191 15.91 -9.51 -5.12
C ARG A 191 17.03 -10.34 -4.48
N ASP A 192 17.59 -11.32 -5.19
CA ASP A 192 18.70 -12.15 -4.70
C ASP A 192 19.97 -11.32 -4.39
N GLN A 193 20.14 -10.16 -5.02
CA GLN A 193 21.26 -9.25 -4.80
C GLN A 193 21.06 -8.26 -3.64
N LEU A 194 19.85 -8.19 -3.07
CA LEU A 194 19.59 -7.32 -1.93
C LEU A 194 20.26 -7.85 -0.65
N PRO A 195 20.61 -6.96 0.30
CA PRO A 195 21.04 -7.38 1.64
C PRO A 195 20.00 -8.28 2.32
N ASP A 196 20.45 -9.21 3.14
CA ASP A 196 19.57 -10.18 3.80
C ASP A 196 18.50 -9.51 4.67
N GLU A 197 18.82 -8.39 5.30
CA GLU A 197 17.89 -7.57 6.09
C GLU A 197 16.75 -7.01 5.24
N VAL A 198 17.00 -6.64 3.99
CA VAL A 198 15.99 -6.15 3.06
C VAL A 198 15.16 -7.30 2.50
N LYS A 199 15.82 -8.39 2.04
CA LYS A 199 15.13 -9.58 1.49
C LYS A 199 14.17 -10.22 2.47
N ASN A 200 14.54 -10.22 3.77
CA ASN A 200 13.78 -10.86 4.83
C ASN A 200 12.85 -9.90 5.57
N ASN A 201 12.78 -8.65 5.14
CA ASN A 201 11.84 -7.68 5.70
C ASN A 201 10.40 -8.04 5.30
N LYS A 202 9.60 -8.51 6.27
CA LYS A 202 8.22 -8.94 6.05
C LYS A 202 7.27 -7.80 5.67
N GLY A 203 7.63 -6.57 5.95
CA GLY A 203 6.91 -5.39 5.48
C GLY A 203 7.06 -5.16 3.97
N LEU A 204 8.24 -5.50 3.41
CA LEU A 204 8.53 -5.39 1.97
C LEU A 204 8.22 -6.68 1.21
N TYR A 205 8.50 -7.82 1.83
CA TYR A 205 8.33 -9.14 1.24
C TYR A 205 7.55 -10.02 2.23
N PRO A 206 6.25 -9.80 2.37
CA PRO A 206 5.40 -10.60 3.27
C PRO A 206 5.39 -12.07 2.88
N ASP A 207 5.02 -12.91 3.83
CA ASP A 207 4.86 -14.35 3.58
C ASP A 207 3.71 -14.62 2.62
N ASN A 208 3.77 -15.74 1.91
CA ASN A 208 2.77 -16.09 0.90
C ASN A 208 1.35 -16.16 1.47
N ASP A 209 1.21 -16.61 2.71
CA ASP A 209 -0.10 -16.69 3.38
C ASP A 209 -0.73 -15.30 3.62
N VAL A 210 0.07 -14.25 3.78
CA VAL A 210 -0.39 -12.86 3.84
C VAL A 210 -0.82 -12.40 2.44
N LEU A 211 -0.02 -12.70 1.42
CA LEU A 211 -0.34 -12.35 0.02
C LEU A 211 -1.62 -13.04 -0.47
N GLU A 212 -1.85 -14.29 -0.09
CA GLU A 212 -3.08 -15.02 -0.44
C GLU A 212 -4.35 -14.38 0.12
N ARG A 213 -4.23 -13.65 1.24
CA ARG A 213 -5.33 -12.87 1.83
C ARG A 213 -5.38 -11.40 1.36
N SER A 214 -4.41 -11.01 0.57
CA SER A 214 -4.28 -9.63 0.05
C SER A 214 -4.86 -9.53 -1.34
N GLU A 215 -5.25 -8.33 -1.74
CA GLU A 215 -5.91 -8.09 -3.01
C GLU A 215 -5.31 -6.87 -3.72
N MET A 216 -5.28 -6.91 -5.05
CA MET A 216 -5.02 -5.73 -5.88
C MET A 216 -6.32 -4.97 -6.12
N LEU A 217 -6.27 -3.64 -6.09
CA LEU A 217 -7.41 -2.81 -6.44
C LEU A 217 -7.75 -2.96 -7.93
N GLN A 218 -9.03 -3.21 -8.21
CA GLN A 218 -9.58 -3.25 -9.56
C GLN A 218 -10.37 -1.98 -9.85
N SER A 219 -10.38 -1.52 -11.09
CA SER A 219 -11.10 -0.30 -11.50
C SER A 219 -12.12 -0.60 -12.61
N GLU A 220 -12.83 -1.71 -12.48
CA GLU A 220 -13.87 -2.13 -13.42
C GLU A 220 -15.25 -1.55 -13.05
N GLY A 221 -16.09 -1.39 -14.05
CA GLY A 221 -17.48 -0.97 -13.85
C GLY A 221 -17.65 0.36 -13.13
N ASN A 222 -18.63 0.41 -12.22
CA ASN A 222 -18.99 1.60 -11.44
C ASN A 222 -18.34 1.65 -10.06
N ILE A 223 -17.42 0.74 -9.77
CA ILE A 223 -16.82 0.59 -8.44
C ILE A 223 -16.22 1.93 -7.93
N ASN A 224 -15.45 2.60 -8.76
CA ASN A 224 -14.80 3.86 -8.36
C ASN A 224 -15.82 4.96 -8.06
N GLN A 225 -16.93 5.03 -8.79
CA GLN A 225 -17.97 6.02 -8.53
C GLN A 225 -18.69 5.76 -7.21
N LYS A 226 -19.06 4.51 -6.90
CA LYS A 226 -19.69 4.15 -5.63
C LYS A 226 -18.82 4.52 -4.43
N TYR A 227 -17.52 4.18 -4.50
CA TYR A 227 -16.57 4.49 -3.44
C TYR A 227 -16.38 6.00 -3.27
N LEU A 228 -16.31 6.75 -4.37
CA LEU A 228 -16.16 8.21 -4.33
C LEU A 228 -17.38 8.90 -3.70
N GLU A 229 -18.61 8.45 -4.01
CA GLU A 229 -19.84 8.97 -3.42
C GLU A 229 -19.84 8.79 -1.89
N ILE A 230 -19.48 7.59 -1.42
CA ILE A 230 -19.38 7.29 0.01
C ILE A 230 -18.26 8.13 0.67
N TRP A 231 -17.10 8.23 0.02
CA TRP A 231 -15.97 9.01 0.51
C TRP A 231 -16.31 10.49 0.72
N ASN A 232 -17.01 11.07 -0.24
CA ASN A 232 -17.47 12.46 -0.12
C ASN A 232 -18.39 12.66 1.10
N GLU A 233 -19.23 11.68 1.43
CA GLU A 233 -20.08 11.75 2.62
C GLU A 233 -19.27 11.63 3.92
N ILE A 234 -18.24 10.76 3.93
CA ILE A 234 -17.34 10.58 5.09
C ILE A 234 -16.54 11.86 5.35
N THR A 235 -15.95 12.44 4.30
CA THR A 235 -15.09 13.63 4.43
C THR A 235 -15.87 14.92 4.68
N ALA A 236 -17.13 15.01 4.24
CA ALA A 236 -18.01 16.14 4.50
C ALA A 236 -18.64 16.12 5.91
N SER A 237 -18.63 14.99 6.62
CA SER A 237 -19.13 14.89 7.99
C SER A 237 -18.16 15.55 8.96
N HIS A 238 -18.60 16.58 9.67
CA HIS A 238 -17.83 17.33 10.69
C HIS A 238 -17.93 16.69 12.06
#